data_299a2a7294880af1b7f75e1d4ca249cc
#
_entry.id   299a2a7294880af1b7f75e1d4ca249cc
#
_cell.length_a   1.000
_cell.length_b   1.000
_cell.length_c   1.000
_cell.angle_alpha   90.00
_cell.angle_beta   90.00
_cell.angle_gamma   90.00
#
_symmetry.space_group_name_H-M   'P 1'
#
loop_
_entity.id
_entity.type
_entity.pdbx_description
1 polymer ?
#
loop_
_entity_poly.entity_id
_entity_poly.type
_entity_poly.pdbx_seq_one_letter_code
_entity_poly.pdbx_strand_id
1 'polypeptide(L)'
;LTERHLLPKFDEIAPQAGAWKTLEVEKIPWISYPYEWSFYQLRDAASLTLELQTEALKHSLSLKDASAYNVQFIGSQPIFIDLLSFEKRTPNAPWAGYRQFCMQFLAPLAMASYEPRLGRMPAGWIGGIPLNLAWKLLPWKSFFCAGLQMHIHMHGWAEQKYGDTRKAAPKVRQVKINDKALLELVGSLRRTVDSLRGPSIPGDWTDYYSNTNYSDKASAAKLQIVELAVKKTGGGLLGHDLG
;
A
#
# COMPACT_ATOMS: atom_id res chain seq x y z
N LEU A 1 -12.25 -15.13 2.47
CA LEU A 1 -11.66 -13.79 2.33
C LEU A 1 -12.76 -12.72 2.36
N THR A 2 -13.89 -12.93 1.70
CA THR A 2 -15.04 -12.01 1.72
C THR A 2 -15.66 -11.86 3.10
N GLU A 3 -15.78 -12.95 3.88
CA GLU A 3 -16.25 -12.92 5.28
C GLU A 3 -15.34 -12.10 6.20
N ARG A 4 -14.05 -12.03 5.88
CA ARG A 4 -13.06 -11.22 6.59
C ARG A 4 -12.93 -9.79 6.06
N HIS A 5 -13.79 -9.40 5.13
CA HIS A 5 -13.76 -8.10 4.46
C HIS A 5 -12.43 -7.76 3.77
N LEU A 6 -11.66 -8.77 3.36
CA LEU A 6 -10.41 -8.57 2.62
C LEU A 6 -10.66 -8.39 1.11
N LEU A 7 -11.77 -8.95 0.62
CA LEU A 7 -12.28 -8.83 -0.75
C LEU A 7 -13.72 -8.32 -0.70
N PRO A 8 -14.20 -7.59 -1.72
CA PRO A 8 -15.61 -7.22 -1.83
C PRO A 8 -16.48 -8.46 -1.93
N LYS A 9 -17.71 -8.36 -1.49
CA LYS A 9 -18.69 -9.42 -1.69
C LYS A 9 -18.99 -9.52 -3.18
N PHE A 10 -19.27 -10.73 -3.64
CA PHE A 10 -19.68 -10.98 -5.01
C PHE A 10 -20.64 -12.18 -5.08
N ASP A 11 -21.51 -12.14 -6.06
CA ASP A 11 -22.42 -13.22 -6.40
C ASP A 11 -22.12 -13.73 -7.82
N GLU A 12 -22.18 -15.05 -8.01
CA GLU A 12 -22.09 -15.62 -9.35
C GLU A 12 -23.47 -15.51 -10.00
N ILE A 13 -23.54 -14.78 -11.11
CA ILE A 13 -24.76 -14.58 -11.88
C ILE A 13 -24.71 -15.35 -13.20
N ALA A 14 -25.82 -15.38 -13.93
CA ALA A 14 -25.90 -16.05 -15.23
C ALA A 14 -24.78 -15.55 -16.17
N PRO A 15 -24.01 -16.46 -16.80
CA PRO A 15 -22.92 -16.07 -17.67
C PRO A 15 -23.40 -15.16 -18.80
N GLN A 16 -22.73 -14.03 -18.98
CA GLN A 16 -22.92 -13.20 -20.15
C GLN A 16 -22.32 -13.86 -21.40
N ALA A 17 -22.79 -13.49 -22.58
CA ALA A 17 -22.37 -14.11 -23.83
C ALA A 17 -20.82 -14.18 -23.97
N GLY A 18 -20.29 -15.39 -24.11
CA GLY A 18 -18.86 -15.66 -24.27
C GLY A 18 -18.05 -15.75 -22.96
N ALA A 19 -18.67 -15.47 -21.80
CA ALA A 19 -17.99 -15.62 -20.50
C ALA A 19 -18.18 -17.03 -19.93
N TRP A 20 -17.15 -17.60 -19.32
CA TRP A 20 -17.26 -18.85 -18.57
C TRP A 20 -18.05 -18.66 -17.28
N LYS A 21 -17.85 -17.54 -16.58
CA LYS A 21 -18.57 -17.10 -15.39
C LYS A 21 -18.70 -15.60 -15.39
N THR A 22 -19.76 -15.09 -14.77
CA THR A 22 -19.96 -13.67 -14.51
C THR A 22 -20.14 -13.45 -13.02
N LEU A 23 -19.38 -12.52 -12.45
CA LEU A 23 -19.46 -12.14 -11.05
C LEU A 23 -20.04 -10.73 -10.96
N GLU A 24 -21.09 -10.57 -10.17
CA GLU A 24 -21.58 -9.26 -9.76
C GLU A 24 -20.89 -8.90 -8.43
N VAL A 25 -20.10 -7.83 -8.44
CA VAL A 25 -19.27 -7.42 -7.32
C VAL A 25 -19.90 -6.22 -6.63
N GLU A 26 -19.92 -6.22 -5.30
CA GLU A 26 -20.39 -5.10 -4.48
C GLU A 26 -19.63 -3.82 -4.86
N LYS A 27 -20.37 -2.76 -5.19
CA LYS A 27 -19.80 -1.49 -5.63
C LYS A 27 -19.13 -0.78 -4.46
N ILE A 28 -17.87 -0.40 -4.65
CA ILE A 28 -17.16 0.47 -3.70
C ILE A 28 -17.70 1.90 -3.86
N PRO A 29 -18.21 2.53 -2.79
CA PRO A 29 -18.91 3.81 -2.90
C PRO A 29 -18.00 4.98 -3.27
N TRP A 30 -16.72 4.92 -2.91
CA TRP A 30 -15.72 5.96 -3.16
C TRP A 30 -14.43 5.35 -3.66
N ILE A 31 -13.85 5.95 -4.70
CA ILE A 31 -12.56 5.52 -5.27
C ILE A 31 -11.50 6.54 -4.89
N SER A 32 -10.37 6.06 -4.35
CA SER A 32 -9.18 6.84 -4.04
C SER A 32 -7.94 6.21 -4.70
N TYR A 33 -6.92 7.00 -4.92
CA TYR A 33 -5.72 6.54 -5.61
C TYR A 33 -4.52 6.48 -4.65
N PRO A 34 -3.56 5.57 -4.86
CA PRO A 34 -2.41 5.38 -3.96
C PRO A 34 -1.60 6.65 -3.68
N TYR A 35 -1.54 7.58 -4.62
CA TYR A 35 -0.84 8.87 -4.45
C TYR A 35 -1.61 9.89 -3.59
N GLU A 36 -2.90 9.64 -3.30
CA GLU A 36 -3.73 10.44 -2.40
C GLU A 36 -3.65 9.95 -0.95
N TRP A 37 -3.17 8.72 -0.75
CA TRP A 37 -3.18 8.07 0.55
C TRP A 37 -2.11 8.62 1.49
N SER A 38 -2.48 8.66 2.77
CA SER A 38 -1.51 8.90 3.84
C SER A 38 -0.50 7.74 3.93
N PHE A 39 0.62 7.98 4.63
CA PHE A 39 1.59 6.93 4.91
C PHE A 39 0.95 5.67 5.51
N TYR A 40 0.06 5.84 6.46
CA TYR A 40 -0.57 4.72 7.15
C TYR A 40 -1.57 3.98 6.29
N GLN A 41 -2.33 4.67 5.44
CA GLN A 41 -3.19 4.02 4.44
C GLN A 41 -2.36 3.19 3.45
N LEU A 42 -1.27 3.73 2.92
CA LEU A 42 -0.39 2.96 2.02
C LEU A 42 0.23 1.75 2.73
N ARG A 43 0.59 1.87 4.02
CA ARG A 43 1.11 0.76 4.84
C ARG A 43 0.03 -0.31 5.07
N ASP A 44 -1.19 0.07 5.36
CA ASP A 44 -2.29 -0.85 5.59
C ASP A 44 -2.67 -1.59 4.30
N ALA A 45 -2.66 -0.90 3.15
CA ALA A 45 -2.84 -1.51 1.83
C ALA A 45 -1.71 -2.49 1.48
N ALA A 46 -0.45 -2.17 1.82
CA ALA A 46 0.69 -3.08 1.68
C ALA A 46 0.50 -4.33 2.55
N SER A 47 0.07 -4.13 3.80
CA SER A 47 -0.19 -5.19 4.76
C SER A 47 -1.29 -6.13 4.29
N LEU A 48 -2.39 -5.60 3.77
CA LEU A 48 -3.47 -6.39 3.16
C LEU A 48 -2.95 -7.23 1.98
N THR A 49 -2.18 -6.62 1.08
CA THR A 49 -1.63 -7.32 -0.10
C THR A 49 -0.75 -8.51 0.30
N LEU A 50 0.12 -8.34 1.32
CA LEU A 50 0.96 -9.43 1.84
C LEU A 50 0.16 -10.50 2.59
N GLU A 51 -0.91 -10.12 3.28
CA GLU A 51 -1.83 -11.05 3.92
C GLU A 51 -2.53 -11.92 2.87
N LEU A 52 -3.05 -11.30 1.81
CA LEU A 52 -3.69 -12.01 0.71
C LEU A 52 -2.72 -12.95 -0.02
N GLN A 53 -1.48 -12.54 -0.25
CA GLN A 53 -0.44 -13.39 -0.83
C GLN A 53 -0.14 -14.59 0.09
N THR A 54 -0.06 -14.36 1.40
CA THR A 54 0.17 -15.44 2.38
C THR A 54 -1.00 -16.42 2.37
N GLU A 55 -2.23 -15.92 2.34
CA GLU A 55 -3.43 -16.74 2.31
C GLU A 55 -3.55 -17.52 0.99
N ALA A 56 -3.29 -16.86 -0.14
CA ALA A 56 -3.28 -17.48 -1.46
C ALA A 56 -2.33 -18.69 -1.52
N LEU A 57 -1.12 -18.55 -0.94
CA LEU A 57 -0.13 -19.64 -0.91
C LEU A 57 -0.63 -20.88 -0.18
N LYS A 58 -1.44 -20.75 0.88
CA LYS A 58 -2.04 -21.89 1.59
C LYS A 58 -3.00 -22.70 0.71
N HIS A 59 -3.55 -22.05 -0.33
CA HIS A 59 -4.50 -22.65 -1.26
C HIS A 59 -3.88 -22.95 -2.64
N SER A 60 -2.54 -23.00 -2.73
CA SER A 60 -1.82 -23.22 -3.99
C SER A 60 -2.14 -22.17 -5.06
N LEU A 61 -2.44 -20.95 -4.62
CA LEU A 61 -2.63 -19.76 -5.43
C LEU A 61 -1.51 -18.74 -5.17
N SER A 62 -1.43 -17.73 -6.00
CA SER A 62 -0.52 -16.58 -5.84
C SER A 62 -1.13 -15.34 -6.46
N LEU A 63 -0.85 -14.17 -5.91
CA LEU A 63 -1.14 -12.90 -6.55
C LEU A 63 -0.15 -12.66 -7.68
N LYS A 64 -0.62 -12.61 -8.93
CA LYS A 64 0.22 -12.25 -10.09
C LYS A 64 0.40 -10.73 -10.21
N ASP A 65 -0.58 -9.95 -9.73
CA ASP A 65 -0.59 -8.50 -9.71
C ASP A 65 -0.72 -7.99 -8.26
N ALA A 66 0.35 -7.37 -7.77
CA ALA A 66 0.42 -6.78 -6.43
C ALA A 66 0.44 -5.24 -6.52
N SER A 67 -0.39 -4.70 -7.41
CA SER A 67 -0.53 -3.26 -7.58
C SER A 67 -1.23 -2.60 -6.40
N ALA A 68 -0.76 -1.42 -6.00
CA ALA A 68 -1.47 -0.59 -5.04
C ALA A 68 -2.85 -0.12 -5.56
N TYR A 69 -3.01 -0.05 -6.88
CA TYR A 69 -4.28 0.30 -7.53
C TYR A 69 -5.35 -0.81 -7.41
N ASN A 70 -4.95 -2.00 -6.99
CA ASN A 70 -5.87 -3.10 -6.69
C ASN A 70 -6.44 -3.05 -5.28
N VAL A 71 -6.14 -1.99 -4.52
CA VAL A 71 -6.68 -1.75 -3.17
C VAL A 71 -7.53 -0.49 -3.17
N GLN A 72 -8.62 -0.53 -2.43
CA GLN A 72 -9.49 0.61 -2.11
C GLN A 72 -9.77 0.65 -0.61
N PHE A 73 -10.44 1.70 -0.15
CA PHE A 73 -10.80 1.85 1.25
C PHE A 73 -12.31 1.98 1.41
N ILE A 74 -12.85 1.28 2.41
CA ILE A 74 -14.21 1.48 2.92
C ILE A 74 -14.06 2.01 4.35
N GLY A 75 -14.30 3.30 4.53
CA GLY A 75 -13.89 3.99 5.75
C GLY A 75 -12.37 3.95 5.92
N SER A 76 -11.89 3.38 7.03
CA SER A 76 -10.46 3.19 7.31
C SER A 76 -9.92 1.81 6.91
N GLN A 77 -10.76 0.91 6.41
CA GLN A 77 -10.38 -0.48 6.13
C GLN A 77 -9.97 -0.65 4.67
N PRO A 78 -8.76 -1.14 4.38
CA PRO A 78 -8.37 -1.47 3.02
C PRO A 78 -9.07 -2.75 2.55
N ILE A 79 -9.48 -2.76 1.30
CA ILE A 79 -10.11 -3.89 0.61
C ILE A 79 -9.44 -4.10 -0.75
N PHE A 80 -9.12 -5.34 -1.10
CA PHE A 80 -8.50 -5.67 -2.38
C PHE A 80 -9.58 -5.95 -3.41
N ILE A 81 -9.60 -5.21 -4.52
CA ILE A 81 -10.73 -5.18 -5.46
C ILE A 81 -10.53 -6.01 -6.73
N ASP A 82 -9.31 -6.41 -7.07
CA ASP A 82 -9.06 -7.20 -8.28
C ASP A 82 -9.07 -8.71 -8.01
N LEU A 83 -10.25 -9.32 -8.17
CA LEU A 83 -10.43 -10.76 -8.01
C LEU A 83 -9.66 -11.58 -9.05
N LEU A 84 -9.31 -10.99 -10.21
CA LEU A 84 -8.60 -11.66 -11.30
C LEU A 84 -7.09 -11.67 -11.10
N SER A 85 -6.57 -10.99 -10.08
CA SER A 85 -5.15 -11.02 -9.72
C SER A 85 -4.68 -12.34 -9.12
N PHE A 86 -5.59 -13.22 -8.71
CA PHE A 86 -5.21 -14.55 -8.22
C PHE A 86 -5.02 -15.53 -9.38
N GLU A 87 -3.91 -16.26 -9.34
CA GLU A 87 -3.60 -17.32 -10.30
C GLU A 87 -3.16 -18.60 -9.59
N LYS A 88 -3.24 -19.73 -10.30
CA LYS A 88 -2.69 -21.00 -9.80
C LYS A 88 -1.17 -20.88 -9.69
N ARG A 89 -0.64 -21.19 -8.51
CA ARG A 89 0.78 -21.12 -8.27
C ARG A 89 1.56 -22.13 -9.13
N THR A 90 2.57 -21.64 -9.83
CA THR A 90 3.54 -22.49 -10.49
C THR A 90 4.57 -22.98 -9.46
N PRO A 91 4.75 -24.30 -9.26
CA PRO A 91 5.70 -24.84 -8.28
C PRO A 91 7.12 -24.30 -8.51
N ASN A 92 7.77 -23.92 -7.42
CA ASN A 92 9.13 -23.37 -7.42
C ASN A 92 9.34 -22.07 -8.25
N ALA A 93 8.29 -21.44 -8.73
CA ALA A 93 8.40 -20.13 -9.38
C ALA A 93 8.56 -19.02 -8.33
N PRO A 94 9.29 -17.92 -8.63
CA PRO A 94 9.27 -16.73 -7.78
C PRO A 94 7.89 -16.08 -7.80
N TRP A 95 7.62 -15.21 -6.83
CA TRP A 95 6.39 -14.43 -6.82
C TRP A 95 6.39 -13.38 -7.94
N ALA A 96 5.44 -13.48 -8.86
CA ALA A 96 5.33 -12.56 -10.00
C ALA A 96 5.13 -11.10 -9.56
N GLY A 97 4.30 -10.86 -8.53
CA GLY A 97 4.01 -9.54 -7.98
C GLY A 97 5.12 -8.92 -7.10
N TYR A 98 6.21 -9.65 -6.81
CA TYR A 98 7.23 -9.20 -5.86
C TYR A 98 7.85 -7.83 -6.21
N ARG A 99 8.33 -7.68 -7.45
CA ARG A 99 8.97 -6.43 -7.87
C ARG A 99 7.99 -5.27 -7.86
N GLN A 100 6.78 -5.50 -8.33
CA GLN A 100 5.69 -4.52 -8.33
C GLN A 100 5.34 -4.08 -6.91
N PHE A 101 5.21 -5.03 -5.97
CA PHE A 101 5.02 -4.72 -4.56
C PHE A 101 6.14 -3.83 -4.01
N CYS A 102 7.40 -4.16 -4.30
CA CYS A 102 8.53 -3.35 -3.85
C CYS A 102 8.50 -1.93 -4.42
N MET A 103 8.09 -1.77 -5.68
CA MET A 103 8.04 -0.47 -6.35
C MET A 103 6.83 0.38 -5.91
N GLN A 104 5.68 -0.24 -5.68
CA GLN A 104 4.44 0.49 -5.43
C GLN A 104 4.10 0.67 -3.95
N PHE A 105 4.64 -0.19 -3.08
CA PHE A 105 4.42 -0.10 -1.63
C PHE A 105 5.70 0.16 -0.86
N LEU A 106 6.69 -0.74 -0.96
CA LEU A 106 7.85 -0.67 -0.07
C LEU A 106 8.73 0.54 -0.34
N ALA A 107 9.02 0.86 -1.60
CA ALA A 107 9.86 2.00 -1.96
C ALA A 107 9.24 3.33 -1.51
N PRO A 108 7.97 3.67 -1.83
CA PRO A 108 7.36 4.90 -1.35
C PRO A 108 7.24 4.96 0.17
N LEU A 109 6.92 3.85 0.87
CA LEU A 109 6.89 3.82 2.33
C LEU A 109 8.28 4.08 2.94
N ALA A 110 9.32 3.42 2.42
CA ALA A 110 10.68 3.64 2.88
C ALA A 110 11.11 5.10 2.65
N MET A 111 10.87 5.62 1.46
CA MET A 111 11.23 7.01 1.13
C MET A 111 10.51 8.01 2.02
N ALA A 112 9.20 7.87 2.23
CA ALA A 112 8.43 8.76 3.10
C ALA A 112 8.85 8.64 4.58
N SER A 113 9.25 7.44 5.03
CA SER A 113 9.72 7.20 6.40
C SER A 113 11.05 7.90 6.72
N TYR A 114 11.97 7.94 5.75
CA TYR A 114 13.29 8.54 5.93
C TYR A 114 13.37 10.01 5.50
N GLU A 115 12.56 10.40 4.49
CA GLU A 115 12.52 11.76 3.97
C GLU A 115 11.06 12.11 3.62
N PRO A 116 10.34 12.75 4.54
CA PRO A 116 8.90 13.05 4.38
C PRO A 116 8.54 13.80 3.10
N ARG A 117 9.44 14.66 2.62
CA ARG A 117 9.24 15.43 1.38
C ARG A 117 9.10 14.56 0.13
N LEU A 118 9.62 13.33 0.18
CA LEU A 118 9.51 12.34 -0.89
C LEU A 118 8.18 11.57 -0.87
N GLY A 119 7.35 11.74 0.17
CA GLY A 119 6.07 11.03 0.31
C GLY A 119 5.07 11.29 -0.81
N ARG A 120 5.22 12.40 -1.56
CA ARG A 120 4.38 12.71 -2.72
C ARG A 120 4.92 12.24 -4.07
N MET A 121 6.10 11.64 -4.11
CA MET A 121 6.69 11.13 -5.35
C MET A 121 5.83 10.10 -6.09
N PRO A 122 5.04 9.23 -5.42
CA PRO A 122 4.20 8.26 -6.11
C PRO A 122 3.25 8.86 -7.16
N ALA A 123 2.81 10.12 -6.99
CA ALA A 123 1.95 10.81 -7.94
C ALA A 123 2.55 10.92 -9.36
N GLY A 124 3.87 11.01 -9.48
CA GLY A 124 4.59 11.05 -10.76
C GLY A 124 4.95 9.67 -11.33
N TRP A 125 4.66 8.57 -10.61
CA TRP A 125 5.14 7.23 -10.94
C TRP A 125 4.04 6.18 -10.80
N ILE A 126 3.06 6.19 -11.70
CA ILE A 126 1.91 5.27 -11.68
C ILE A 126 2.36 3.79 -11.65
N GLY A 127 3.42 3.44 -12.36
CA GLY A 127 4.00 2.09 -12.35
C GLY A 127 4.78 1.73 -11.08
N GLY A 128 4.85 2.64 -10.11
CA GLY A 128 5.65 2.51 -8.89
C GLY A 128 7.05 3.11 -9.04
N ILE A 129 7.69 3.43 -7.92
CA ILE A 129 9.03 4.05 -7.89
C ILE A 129 10.08 3.02 -8.30
N PRO A 130 10.89 3.25 -9.35
CA PRO A 130 11.95 2.34 -9.75
C PRO A 130 12.94 2.09 -8.60
N LEU A 131 13.34 0.83 -8.37
CA LEU A 131 14.16 0.48 -7.21
C LEU A 131 15.56 1.10 -7.28
N ASN A 132 16.13 1.29 -8.46
CA ASN A 132 17.38 2.01 -8.65
C ASN A 132 17.27 3.50 -8.28
N LEU A 133 16.10 4.12 -8.46
CA LEU A 133 15.84 5.49 -8.02
C LEU A 133 15.67 5.53 -6.49
N ALA A 134 14.86 4.64 -5.94
CA ALA A 134 14.68 4.54 -4.49
C ALA A 134 16.01 4.30 -3.76
N TRP A 135 16.85 3.40 -4.29
CA TRP A 135 18.20 3.15 -3.77
C TRP A 135 19.08 4.41 -3.72
N LYS A 136 19.03 5.27 -4.75
CA LYS A 136 19.79 6.51 -4.83
C LYS A 136 19.30 7.60 -3.86
N LEU A 137 18.00 7.63 -3.63
CA LEU A 137 17.37 8.69 -2.82
C LEU A 137 17.31 8.34 -1.32
N LEU A 138 17.34 7.06 -0.97
CA LEU A 138 17.33 6.63 0.42
C LEU A 138 18.67 6.99 1.09
N PRO A 139 18.66 7.55 2.33
CA PRO A 139 19.87 7.90 3.05
C PRO A 139 20.63 6.65 3.49
N TRP A 140 21.94 6.80 3.74
CA TRP A 140 22.82 5.71 4.16
C TRP A 140 22.31 4.95 5.40
N LYS A 141 21.56 5.62 6.29
CA LYS A 141 20.95 5.00 7.48
C LYS A 141 19.99 3.87 7.12
N SER A 142 19.38 3.89 5.93
CA SER A 142 18.47 2.84 5.48
C SER A 142 19.15 1.49 5.23
N PHE A 143 20.48 1.48 5.06
CA PHE A 143 21.27 0.24 4.94
C PHE A 143 21.31 -0.59 6.23
N PHE A 144 21.04 0.01 7.39
CA PHE A 144 20.94 -0.73 8.66
C PHE A 144 19.61 -1.48 8.81
N CYS A 145 18.64 -1.22 7.97
CA CYS A 145 17.42 -2.02 7.92
C CYS A 145 17.65 -3.20 6.97
N ALA A 146 17.79 -4.40 7.51
CA ALA A 146 18.07 -5.62 6.74
C ALA A 146 17.02 -5.88 5.65
N GLY A 147 15.75 -5.58 5.91
CA GLY A 147 14.68 -5.69 4.93
C GLY A 147 14.85 -4.71 3.76
N LEU A 148 15.18 -3.45 4.01
CA LEU A 148 15.44 -2.48 2.95
C LEU A 148 16.70 -2.83 2.16
N GLN A 149 17.73 -3.35 2.84
CA GLN A 149 18.93 -3.82 2.18
C GLN A 149 18.60 -4.95 1.19
N MET A 150 17.79 -5.93 1.62
CA MET A 150 17.40 -7.06 0.78
C MET A 150 16.45 -6.64 -0.35
N HIS A 151 15.40 -5.88 -0.06
CA HIS A 151 14.28 -5.68 -0.97
C HIS A 151 14.42 -4.43 -1.85
N ILE A 152 15.26 -3.45 -1.46
CA ILE A 152 15.48 -2.23 -2.24
C ILE A 152 16.94 -2.10 -2.66
N HIS A 153 17.89 -2.08 -1.70
CA HIS A 153 19.28 -1.73 -2.02
C HIS A 153 19.96 -2.72 -2.94
N MET A 154 19.82 -4.02 -2.70
CA MET A 154 20.41 -5.06 -3.57
C MET A 154 19.79 -5.03 -4.97
N HIS A 155 18.47 -4.88 -5.08
CA HIS A 155 17.78 -4.80 -6.36
C HIS A 155 18.12 -3.52 -7.12
N GLY A 156 18.10 -2.37 -6.45
CA GLY A 156 18.41 -1.07 -7.05
C GLY A 156 19.86 -1.00 -7.54
N TRP A 157 20.81 -1.53 -6.79
CA TRP A 157 22.19 -1.65 -7.21
C TRP A 157 22.35 -2.58 -8.43
N ALA A 158 21.68 -3.74 -8.43
CA ALA A 158 21.72 -4.67 -9.55
C ALA A 158 21.10 -4.06 -10.81
N GLU A 159 19.97 -3.38 -10.71
CA GLU A 159 19.37 -2.65 -11.83
C GLU A 159 20.29 -1.56 -12.37
N GLN A 160 20.95 -0.79 -11.50
CA GLN A 160 21.91 0.22 -11.92
C GLN A 160 23.11 -0.38 -12.65
N LYS A 161 23.62 -1.51 -12.17
CA LYS A 161 24.82 -2.14 -12.73
C LYS A 161 24.56 -2.88 -14.02
N TYR A 162 23.39 -3.50 -14.19
CA TYR A 162 23.07 -4.39 -15.30
C TYR A 162 21.94 -3.87 -16.20
N GLY A 163 21.23 -2.82 -15.81
CA GLY A 163 20.08 -2.27 -16.55
C GLY A 163 20.47 -1.59 -17.87
N ASP A 164 21.69 -1.08 -18.01
CA ASP A 164 22.20 -0.44 -19.23
C ASP A 164 22.76 -1.42 -20.27
N THR A 165 22.85 -2.69 -19.96
CA THR A 165 23.32 -3.69 -20.90
C THR A 165 22.15 -4.21 -21.76
N ARG A 166 21.82 -3.47 -22.82
CA ARG A 166 21.11 -4.00 -24.01
C ARG A 166 21.86 -5.14 -24.71
N LYS A 167 23.00 -5.57 -24.20
CA LYS A 167 23.82 -6.67 -24.70
C LYS A 167 23.58 -7.88 -23.83
N ALA A 168 22.87 -8.88 -24.39
CA ALA A 168 22.72 -10.24 -23.91
C ALA A 168 22.50 -10.34 -22.40
N ALA A 169 21.25 -10.27 -21.99
CA ALA A 169 20.89 -10.72 -20.64
C ALA A 169 21.52 -12.12 -20.47
N PRO A 170 22.45 -12.32 -19.49
CA PRO A 170 22.86 -13.67 -19.17
C PRO A 170 21.57 -14.43 -18.91
N LYS A 171 21.46 -15.68 -19.46
CA LYS A 171 20.31 -16.56 -19.18
C LYS A 171 20.05 -16.44 -17.70
N VAL A 172 19.01 -15.68 -17.31
CA VAL A 172 18.64 -15.51 -15.90
C VAL A 172 18.34 -16.92 -15.44
N ARG A 173 19.27 -17.47 -14.65
CA ARG A 173 19.09 -18.77 -14.03
C ARG A 173 17.76 -18.67 -13.32
N GLN A 174 16.76 -19.42 -13.77
CA GLN A 174 15.42 -19.38 -13.16
C GLN A 174 15.61 -19.69 -11.68
N VAL A 175 15.49 -18.67 -10.86
CA VAL A 175 15.60 -18.81 -9.39
C VAL A 175 14.44 -19.66 -8.96
N LYS A 176 14.73 -20.88 -8.48
CA LYS A 176 13.71 -21.77 -7.94
C LYS A 176 13.49 -21.41 -6.48
N ILE A 177 12.26 -21.04 -6.15
CA ILE A 177 11.86 -20.68 -4.78
C ILE A 177 10.75 -21.61 -4.34
N ASN A 178 11.01 -22.49 -3.37
CA ASN A 178 10.00 -23.36 -2.79
C ASN A 178 9.02 -22.54 -1.94
N ASP A 179 7.88 -23.14 -1.59
CA ASP A 179 6.80 -22.46 -0.89
C ASP A 179 7.22 -21.95 0.50
N LYS A 180 8.08 -22.68 1.21
CA LYS A 180 8.62 -22.24 2.50
C LYS A 180 9.46 -20.96 2.35
N ALA A 181 10.39 -20.95 1.41
CA ALA A 181 11.23 -19.77 1.15
C ALA A 181 10.40 -18.59 0.63
N LEU A 182 9.33 -18.86 -0.12
CA LEU A 182 8.40 -17.81 -0.55
C LEU A 182 7.60 -17.22 0.61
N LEU A 183 7.12 -18.05 1.54
CA LEU A 183 6.46 -17.56 2.75
C LEU A 183 7.42 -16.75 3.63
N GLU A 184 8.67 -17.17 3.73
CA GLU A 184 9.70 -16.40 4.44
C GLU A 184 10.00 -15.05 3.77
N LEU A 185 10.00 -14.99 2.43
CA LEU A 185 10.15 -13.75 1.66
C LEU A 185 8.99 -12.79 1.94
N VAL A 186 7.75 -13.29 1.88
CA VAL A 186 6.54 -12.49 2.19
C VAL A 186 6.57 -12.02 3.66
N GLY A 187 6.95 -12.90 4.58
CA GLY A 187 7.12 -12.56 5.99
C GLY A 187 8.22 -11.50 6.23
N SER A 188 9.31 -11.55 5.45
CA SER A 188 10.36 -10.54 5.50
C SER A 188 9.85 -9.17 5.02
N LEU A 189 9.10 -9.13 3.91
CA LEU A 189 8.44 -7.91 3.43
C LEU A 189 7.49 -7.34 4.49
N ARG A 190 6.67 -8.20 5.12
CA ARG A 190 5.74 -7.80 6.17
C ARG A 190 6.46 -7.13 7.33
N ARG A 191 7.48 -7.79 7.89
CA ARG A 191 8.28 -7.22 8.98
C ARG A 191 8.93 -5.89 8.58
N THR A 192 9.38 -5.77 7.33
CA THR A 192 9.98 -4.53 6.83
C THR A 192 8.95 -3.42 6.79
N VAL A 193 7.77 -3.66 6.19
CA VAL A 193 6.65 -2.69 6.15
C VAL A 193 6.25 -2.27 7.57
N ASP A 194 6.07 -3.23 8.49
CA ASP A 194 5.66 -2.96 9.88
C ASP A 194 6.71 -2.17 10.68
N SER A 195 7.99 -2.26 10.30
CA SER A 195 9.08 -1.52 10.95
C SER A 195 9.15 -0.05 10.54
N LEU A 196 8.62 0.30 9.37
CA LEU A 196 8.62 1.67 8.88
C LEU A 196 7.64 2.55 9.66
N ARG A 197 8.06 3.76 9.96
CA ARG A 197 7.27 4.75 10.69
C ARG A 197 6.92 5.91 9.78
N GLY A 198 5.69 6.36 9.89
CA GLY A 198 5.25 7.57 9.21
C GLY A 198 6.06 8.79 9.68
N PRO A 199 6.19 9.79 8.82
CA PRO A 199 6.91 10.99 9.17
C PRO A 199 6.26 11.69 10.36
N SER A 200 7.08 12.07 11.35
CA SER A 200 6.70 13.00 12.41
C SER A 200 7.20 14.38 11.98
N ILE A 201 6.40 15.09 11.22
CA ILE A 201 6.70 16.49 10.90
C ILE A 201 5.85 17.32 11.85
N PRO A 202 6.46 18.13 12.74
CA PRO A 202 5.72 19.20 13.39
C PRO A 202 5.22 20.12 12.28
N GLY A 203 3.93 20.11 12.02
CA GLY A 203 3.32 21.07 11.10
C GLY A 203 3.00 22.36 11.87
N ASP A 204 2.88 23.48 11.16
CA ASP A 204 2.46 24.78 11.73
C ASP A 204 1.10 24.67 12.48
N TRP A 205 0.33 23.59 12.19
CA TRP A 205 -0.98 23.31 12.77
C TRP A 205 -0.94 22.29 13.92
N THR A 206 0.23 21.68 14.23
CA THR A 206 0.34 20.64 15.28
C THR A 206 0.02 21.19 16.66
N ASP A 207 0.37 22.45 16.92
CA ASP A 207 0.13 23.14 18.18
C ASP A 207 -0.93 24.27 18.05
N TYR A 208 -1.83 24.14 17.06
CA TYR A 208 -2.81 25.18 16.74
C TYR A 208 -3.60 25.62 17.98
N TYR A 209 -4.06 24.69 18.82
CA TYR A 209 -4.83 25.01 20.01
C TYR A 209 -4.02 25.62 21.14
N SER A 210 -2.71 25.37 21.20
CA SER A 210 -1.82 25.98 22.19
C SER A 210 -1.17 27.29 21.69
N ASN A 211 -1.20 27.52 20.39
CA ASN A 211 -0.61 28.71 19.74
C ASN A 211 -1.62 29.40 18.81
N THR A 212 -2.75 29.79 19.36
CA THR A 212 -3.86 30.43 18.61
C THR A 212 -4.01 31.89 19.04
N ASN A 213 -4.51 32.72 18.13
CA ASN A 213 -4.89 34.12 18.38
C ASN A 213 -6.24 34.27 19.12
N TYR A 214 -6.91 33.17 19.39
CA TYR A 214 -8.20 33.23 20.09
C TYR A 214 -8.00 33.45 21.59
N SER A 215 -8.77 34.39 22.14
CA SER A 215 -8.93 34.45 23.60
C SER A 215 -9.79 33.26 24.09
N ASP A 216 -9.66 32.90 25.36
CA ASP A 216 -10.47 31.82 25.96
C ASP A 216 -11.98 32.02 25.75
N LYS A 217 -12.43 33.28 25.81
CA LYS A 217 -13.83 33.66 25.55
C LYS A 217 -14.21 33.39 24.07
N ALA A 218 -13.33 33.70 23.12
CA ALA A 218 -13.60 33.46 21.71
C ALA A 218 -13.59 31.95 21.39
N SER A 219 -12.69 31.20 21.99
CA SER A 219 -12.63 29.73 21.86
C SER A 219 -13.90 29.06 22.42
N ALA A 220 -14.38 29.49 23.60
CA ALA A 220 -15.63 29.01 24.18
C ALA A 220 -16.84 29.35 23.28
N ALA A 221 -16.90 30.57 22.73
CA ALA A 221 -17.96 30.95 21.81
C ALA A 221 -17.95 30.12 20.50
N LYS A 222 -16.77 29.86 19.94
CA LYS A 222 -16.61 28.98 18.77
C LYS A 222 -17.15 27.58 19.06
N LEU A 223 -16.79 27.00 20.20
CA LEU A 223 -17.25 25.68 20.63
C LEU A 223 -18.78 25.64 20.71
N GLN A 224 -19.41 26.63 21.34
CA GLN A 224 -20.89 26.72 21.46
C GLN A 224 -21.56 26.78 20.07
N ILE A 225 -21.00 27.52 19.13
CA ILE A 225 -21.54 27.63 17.76
C ILE A 225 -21.47 26.25 17.07
N VAL A 226 -20.33 25.55 17.16
CA VAL A 226 -20.16 24.21 16.60
C VAL A 226 -21.12 23.21 17.23
N GLU A 227 -21.24 23.19 18.54
CA GLU A 227 -22.21 22.33 19.26
C GLU A 227 -23.65 22.57 18.80
N LEU A 228 -24.06 23.84 18.67
CA LEU A 228 -25.40 24.19 18.18
C LEU A 228 -25.60 23.72 16.72
N ALA A 229 -24.59 23.85 15.87
CA ALA A 229 -24.65 23.39 14.50
C ALA A 229 -24.81 21.86 14.43
N VAL A 230 -24.00 21.11 15.18
CA VAL A 230 -24.08 19.65 15.26
C VAL A 230 -25.45 19.20 15.80
N LYS A 231 -25.97 19.85 16.83
CA LYS A 231 -27.31 19.56 17.35
C LYS A 231 -28.42 19.77 16.33
N LYS A 232 -28.31 20.81 15.48
CA LYS A 232 -29.31 21.10 14.43
C LYS A 232 -29.28 20.04 13.29
N THR A 233 -28.17 19.38 13.03
CA THR A 233 -28.09 18.32 12.02
C THR A 233 -28.65 16.97 12.51
N GLY A 234 -29.20 16.91 13.73
CA GLY A 234 -29.78 15.70 14.29
C GLY A 234 -28.77 14.73 14.90
N GLY A 235 -27.49 15.10 14.92
CA GLY A 235 -26.38 14.28 15.41
C GLY A 235 -26.11 13.07 14.50
N GLY A 236 -24.88 12.86 14.15
CA GLY A 236 -24.40 11.66 13.45
C GLY A 236 -23.53 10.82 14.38
N LEU A 237 -23.37 9.54 14.05
CA LEU A 237 -22.43 8.67 14.75
C LEU A 237 -20.96 8.98 14.41
N LEU A 238 -20.72 9.70 13.31
CA LEU A 238 -19.40 10.05 12.82
C LEU A 238 -19.42 11.46 12.24
N GLY A 239 -18.47 12.28 12.64
CA GLY A 239 -18.21 13.61 12.07
C GLY A 239 -16.78 13.68 11.54
N HIS A 240 -16.60 14.36 10.41
CA HIS A 240 -15.28 14.69 9.87
C HIS A 240 -15.09 16.20 9.90
N ASP A 241 -14.00 16.64 10.52
CA ASP A 241 -13.50 18.00 10.39
C ASP A 241 -12.56 18.03 9.17
N LEU A 242 -12.90 18.86 8.19
CA LEU A 242 -12.13 18.97 6.94
C LEU A 242 -11.12 20.13 6.95
N GLY A 243 -10.95 20.80 8.10
CA GLY A 243 -10.03 21.92 8.29
C GLY A 243 -10.65 23.29 8.20
#